data_38346477f7b1c4dad176696620c0e3ae
#
_entry.id   38346477f7b1c4dad176696620c0e3ae
#
_cell.length_a   1.000
_cell.length_b   1.000
_cell.length_c   1.000
_cell.angle_alpha   90.00
_cell.angle_beta   90.00
_cell.angle_gamma   90.00
#
_symmetry.space_group_name_H-M   'P 1'
#
loop_
_entity.id
_entity.type
_entity.pdbx_description
1 polymer ?
#
loop_
_entity_poly.entity_id
_entity_poly.type
_entity_poly.pdbx_seq_one_letter_code
_entity_poly.pdbx_strand_id
1 'polypeptide(L)'
;MTTLPLSATERLKQAERGAILSIGTYIFLSAAKLIVGKLFNSEALFADGWNNFTDVISSVLVLVGLRVSQKPSDENHPYGHWKFETIASLATSFIMFFIGIEVVRNAFQAFLNPVTEAPSLISSIVGFFSGVIMIGVYFYNKN
;
A
#
# COMPACT_ATOMS: atom_id res chain seq x y z
N MET A 1 -3.15 -9.57 -32.66
CA MET A 1 -3.00 -8.11 -32.52
C MET A 1 -1.74 -7.86 -31.70
N THR A 2 -0.64 -7.49 -32.35
CA THR A 2 0.62 -7.13 -31.68
C THR A 2 0.45 -5.71 -31.14
N THR A 3 0.23 -5.57 -29.83
CA THR A 3 0.24 -4.27 -29.18
C THR A 3 1.66 -3.71 -29.27
N LEU A 4 1.82 -2.56 -29.91
CA LEU A 4 3.07 -1.81 -29.91
C LEU A 4 3.52 -1.57 -28.47
N PRO A 5 4.82 -1.71 -28.14
CA PRO A 5 5.29 -1.45 -26.78
C PRO A 5 5.03 0.02 -26.43
N LEU A 6 4.37 0.24 -25.29
CA LEU A 6 4.07 1.56 -24.75
C LEU A 6 5.36 2.39 -24.64
N SER A 7 5.28 3.67 -24.99
CA SER A 7 6.37 4.62 -24.75
C SER A 7 6.69 4.74 -23.26
N ALA A 8 7.91 5.13 -22.90
CA ALA A 8 8.31 5.32 -21.50
C ALA A 8 7.33 6.26 -20.75
N THR A 9 6.87 7.31 -21.41
CA THR A 9 5.92 8.28 -20.87
C THR A 9 4.54 7.66 -20.59
N GLU A 10 4.07 6.77 -21.45
CA GLU A 10 2.79 6.07 -21.25
C GLU A 10 2.86 5.08 -20.11
N ARG A 11 3.98 4.37 -19.95
CA ARG A 11 4.22 3.47 -18.80
C ARG A 11 4.23 4.22 -17.48
N LEU A 12 4.85 5.39 -17.41
CA LEU A 12 4.88 6.23 -16.23
C LEU A 12 3.47 6.74 -15.87
N LYS A 13 2.68 7.16 -16.88
CA LYS A 13 1.28 7.57 -16.64
C LYS A 13 0.39 6.41 -16.15
N GLN A 14 0.60 5.20 -16.67
CA GLN A 14 -0.12 4.02 -16.17
C GLN A 14 0.25 3.71 -14.72
N ALA A 15 1.55 3.73 -14.38
CA ALA A 15 2.02 3.54 -13.01
C ALA A 15 1.45 4.59 -12.06
N GLU A 16 1.37 5.86 -12.47
CA GLU A 16 0.76 6.94 -11.68
C GLU A 16 -0.74 6.70 -11.44
N ARG A 17 -1.49 6.30 -12.46
CA ARG A 17 -2.93 5.96 -12.32
C ARG A 17 -3.14 4.78 -11.39
N GLY A 18 -2.31 3.74 -11.50
CA GLY A 18 -2.34 2.60 -10.60
C GLY A 18 -2.06 3.00 -9.15
N ALA A 19 -1.07 3.87 -8.92
CA ALA A 19 -0.74 4.39 -7.60
C ALA A 19 -1.89 5.21 -7.00
N ILE A 20 -2.54 6.08 -7.78
CA ILE A 20 -3.70 6.88 -7.32
C ILE A 20 -4.87 5.97 -6.94
N LEU A 21 -5.20 4.98 -7.76
CA LEU A 21 -6.26 4.01 -7.47
C LEU A 21 -5.94 3.23 -6.17
N SER A 22 -4.71 2.76 -6.03
CA SER A 22 -4.26 2.04 -4.83
C SER A 22 -4.38 2.91 -3.58
N ILE A 23 -3.91 4.16 -3.63
CA ILE A 23 -4.02 5.12 -2.52
C ILE A 23 -5.49 5.29 -2.12
N GLY A 24 -6.39 5.56 -3.08
CA GLY A 24 -7.81 5.72 -2.81
C GLY A 24 -8.44 4.47 -2.15
N THR A 25 -8.11 3.29 -2.67
CA THR A 25 -8.59 2.02 -2.14
C THR A 25 -8.06 1.77 -0.72
N TYR A 26 -6.76 1.98 -0.49
CA TYR A 26 -6.17 1.78 0.84
C TYR A 26 -6.68 2.77 1.89
N ILE A 27 -6.92 4.04 1.52
CA ILE A 27 -7.55 5.01 2.42
C ILE A 27 -8.95 4.52 2.83
N PHE A 28 -9.75 4.10 1.87
CA PHE A 28 -11.10 3.60 2.13
C PHE A 28 -11.08 2.35 3.02
N LEU A 29 -10.25 1.35 2.67
CA LEU A 29 -10.13 0.11 3.45
C LEU A 29 -9.56 0.34 4.83
N SER A 30 -8.55 1.20 4.98
CA SER A 30 -7.98 1.57 6.27
C SER A 30 -9.05 2.19 7.17
N ALA A 31 -9.75 3.21 6.69
CA ALA A 31 -10.81 3.88 7.44
C ALA A 31 -11.92 2.89 7.87
N ALA A 32 -12.40 2.06 6.93
CA ALA A 32 -13.44 1.07 7.22
C ALA A 32 -12.99 0.06 8.29
N LYS A 33 -11.78 -0.49 8.16
CA LYS A 33 -11.23 -1.48 9.10
C LYS A 33 -10.96 -0.87 10.48
N LEU A 34 -10.39 0.35 10.54
CA LEU A 34 -10.13 1.02 11.80
C LEU A 34 -11.45 1.32 12.56
N ILE A 35 -12.46 1.82 11.84
CA ILE A 35 -13.78 2.13 12.44
C ILE A 35 -14.46 0.83 12.93
N VAL A 36 -14.57 -0.17 12.06
CA VAL A 36 -15.24 -1.43 12.40
C VAL A 36 -14.45 -2.19 13.46
N GLY A 37 -13.13 -2.25 13.36
CA GLY A 37 -12.26 -2.89 14.35
C GLY A 37 -12.46 -2.30 15.74
N LYS A 38 -12.55 -0.96 15.83
CA LYS A 38 -12.80 -0.28 17.11
C LYS A 38 -14.22 -0.47 17.63
N LEU A 39 -15.24 -0.40 16.77
CA LEU A 39 -16.65 -0.56 17.18
C LEU A 39 -16.97 -1.98 17.66
N PHE A 40 -16.34 -2.99 17.09
CA PHE A 40 -16.59 -4.41 17.41
C PHE A 40 -15.46 -5.05 18.22
N ASN A 41 -14.57 -4.25 18.81
CA ASN A 41 -13.44 -4.68 19.63
C ASN A 41 -12.59 -5.78 18.98
N SER A 42 -12.38 -5.67 17.66
CA SER A 42 -11.55 -6.62 16.91
C SER A 42 -10.14 -6.05 16.72
N GLU A 43 -9.20 -6.47 17.57
CA GLU A 43 -7.80 -6.06 17.48
C GLU A 43 -7.16 -6.46 16.14
N ALA A 44 -7.50 -7.64 15.64
CA ALA A 44 -6.99 -8.12 14.34
C ALA A 44 -7.41 -7.22 13.18
N LEU A 45 -8.70 -6.82 13.13
CA LEU A 45 -9.20 -5.93 12.08
C LEU A 45 -8.66 -4.51 12.24
N PHE A 46 -8.48 -4.05 13.45
CA PHE A 46 -7.87 -2.75 13.76
C PHE A 46 -6.40 -2.72 13.33
N ALA A 47 -5.62 -3.76 13.66
CA ALA A 47 -4.23 -3.89 13.22
C ALA A 47 -4.10 -3.95 11.68
N ASP A 48 -5.00 -4.68 11.01
CA ASP A 48 -5.06 -4.75 9.55
C ASP A 48 -5.41 -3.39 8.93
N GLY A 49 -6.27 -2.59 9.60
CA GLY A 49 -6.53 -1.20 9.23
C GLY A 49 -5.27 -0.31 9.28
N TRP A 50 -4.44 -0.49 10.29
CA TRP A 50 -3.14 0.18 10.41
C TRP A 50 -2.17 -0.23 9.31
N ASN A 51 -2.11 -1.51 8.95
CA ASN A 51 -1.30 -1.98 7.82
C ASN A 51 -1.71 -1.27 6.53
N ASN A 52 -3.01 -1.22 6.22
CA ASN A 52 -3.49 -0.50 5.04
C ASN A 52 -3.15 1.00 5.08
N PHE A 53 -3.16 1.63 6.26
CA PHE A 53 -2.74 3.02 6.40
C PHE A 53 -1.25 3.20 6.06
N THR A 54 -0.40 2.26 6.42
CA THR A 54 1.02 2.28 6.07
C THR A 54 1.23 2.06 4.56
N ASP A 55 0.38 1.23 3.92
CA ASP A 55 0.37 1.06 2.47
C ASP A 55 0.01 2.37 1.75
N VAL A 56 -0.86 3.21 2.33
CA VAL A 56 -1.13 4.57 1.83
C VAL A 56 0.14 5.41 1.84
N ILE A 57 0.89 5.43 2.96
CA ILE A 57 2.14 6.20 3.07
C ILE A 57 3.13 5.72 2.00
N SER A 58 3.33 4.42 1.86
CA SER A 58 4.21 3.82 0.86
C SER A 58 3.80 4.19 -0.56
N SER A 59 2.51 4.12 -0.87
CA SER A 59 1.97 4.47 -2.19
C SER A 59 2.14 5.96 -2.52
N VAL A 60 1.98 6.84 -1.52
CA VAL A 60 2.23 8.28 -1.68
C VAL A 60 3.72 8.54 -1.97
N LEU A 61 4.63 7.88 -1.25
CA LEU A 61 6.08 8.00 -1.50
C LEU A 61 6.44 7.58 -2.92
N VAL A 62 5.90 6.46 -3.39
CA VAL A 62 6.11 5.99 -4.77
C VAL A 62 5.57 7.00 -5.77
N LEU A 63 4.34 7.50 -5.56
CA LEU A 63 3.73 8.49 -6.44
C LEU A 63 4.54 9.78 -6.52
N VAL A 64 5.01 10.28 -5.39
CA VAL A 64 5.88 11.49 -5.33
C VAL A 64 7.20 11.21 -6.04
N GLY A 65 7.83 10.06 -5.80
CA GLY A 65 9.07 9.65 -6.48
C GLY A 65 8.90 9.61 -8.00
N LEU A 66 7.81 8.98 -8.48
CA LEU A 66 7.48 8.92 -9.91
C LEU A 66 7.24 10.30 -10.53
N ARG A 67 6.55 11.21 -9.84
CA ARG A 67 6.29 12.58 -10.32
C ARG A 67 7.56 13.41 -10.35
N VAL A 68 8.40 13.30 -9.35
CA VAL A 68 9.67 14.03 -9.29
C VAL A 68 10.64 13.49 -10.35
N SER A 69 10.72 12.18 -10.55
CA SER A 69 11.60 11.56 -11.53
C SER A 69 11.32 11.99 -12.99
N GLN A 70 10.09 12.42 -13.27
CA GLN A 70 9.68 12.92 -14.60
C GLN A 70 10.13 14.37 -14.88
N LYS A 71 10.64 15.10 -13.88
CA LYS A 71 11.12 16.47 -14.09
C LYS A 71 12.42 16.47 -14.91
N PRO A 72 12.52 17.35 -15.93
CA PRO A 72 13.76 17.52 -16.69
C PRO A 72 14.89 18.04 -15.80
N SER A 73 16.10 18.05 -16.35
CA SER A 73 17.26 18.69 -15.72
C SER A 73 17.01 20.18 -15.48
N ASP A 74 17.48 20.68 -14.35
CA ASP A 74 17.48 22.08 -13.96
C ASP A 74 18.90 22.54 -13.54
N GLU A 75 19.05 23.83 -13.18
CA GLU A 75 20.36 24.38 -12.79
C GLU A 75 20.97 23.69 -11.57
N ASN A 76 20.15 23.17 -10.65
CA ASN A 76 20.59 22.47 -9.44
C ASN A 76 20.81 20.96 -9.68
N HIS A 77 20.13 20.39 -10.68
CA HIS A 77 20.19 18.98 -11.02
C HIS A 77 20.50 18.78 -12.53
N PRO A 78 21.76 18.99 -12.95
CA PRO A 78 22.16 18.92 -14.37
C PRO A 78 21.90 17.56 -15.02
N TYR A 79 21.90 16.48 -14.21
CA TYR A 79 21.64 15.11 -14.67
C TYR A 79 20.16 14.71 -14.61
N GLY A 80 19.24 15.65 -14.27
CA GLY A 80 17.82 15.38 -14.13
C GLY A 80 17.44 14.72 -12.80
N HIS A 81 16.16 14.39 -12.68
CA HIS A 81 15.55 13.92 -11.41
C HIS A 81 15.24 12.40 -11.41
N TRP A 82 15.68 11.65 -12.41
CA TRP A 82 15.31 10.24 -12.57
C TRP A 82 15.69 9.32 -11.40
N LYS A 83 16.70 9.70 -10.61
CA LYS A 83 17.10 8.94 -9.41
C LYS A 83 16.10 9.04 -8.25
N PHE A 84 15.16 9.97 -8.28
CA PHE A 84 14.12 10.10 -7.23
C PHE A 84 13.21 8.88 -7.16
N GLU A 85 12.95 8.18 -8.27
CA GLU A 85 12.24 6.91 -8.27
C GLU A 85 12.98 5.85 -7.44
N THR A 86 14.29 5.75 -7.61
CA THR A 86 15.14 4.82 -6.83
C THR A 86 15.16 5.17 -5.36
N ILE A 87 15.24 6.46 -5.02
CA ILE A 87 15.21 6.94 -3.62
C ILE A 87 13.85 6.63 -2.98
N ALA A 88 12.75 6.89 -3.69
CA ALA A 88 11.41 6.57 -3.19
C ALA A 88 11.23 5.06 -2.99
N SER A 89 11.71 4.23 -3.91
CA SER A 89 11.68 2.78 -3.79
C SER A 89 12.50 2.27 -2.62
N LEU A 90 13.68 2.86 -2.38
CA LEU A 90 14.52 2.54 -1.23
C LEU A 90 13.82 2.90 0.09
N ALA A 91 13.24 4.10 0.19
CA ALA A 91 12.49 4.54 1.36
C ALA A 91 11.30 3.61 1.65
N THR A 92 10.54 3.24 0.61
CA THR A 92 9.44 2.28 0.73
C THR A 92 9.93 0.91 1.22
N SER A 93 11.06 0.43 0.70
CA SER A 93 11.65 -0.85 1.12
C SER A 93 12.03 -0.84 2.61
N PHE A 94 12.57 0.25 3.12
CA PHE A 94 12.85 0.39 4.56
C PHE A 94 11.57 0.37 5.39
N ILE A 95 10.53 1.10 4.98
CA ILE A 95 9.23 1.08 5.67
C ILE A 95 8.68 -0.34 5.73
N MET A 96 8.65 -1.06 4.59
CA MET A 96 8.19 -2.44 4.53
C MET A 96 9.02 -3.40 5.39
N PHE A 97 10.34 -3.19 5.46
CA PHE A 97 11.23 -3.98 6.32
C PHE A 97 10.87 -3.81 7.81
N PHE A 98 10.65 -2.58 8.27
CA PHE A 98 10.26 -2.31 9.65
C PHE A 98 8.87 -2.88 9.98
N ILE A 99 7.92 -2.76 9.05
CA ILE A 99 6.59 -3.38 9.20
C ILE A 99 6.71 -4.90 9.31
N GLY A 100 7.54 -5.52 8.47
CA GLY A 100 7.81 -6.96 8.53
C GLY A 100 8.33 -7.42 9.88
N ILE A 101 9.27 -6.67 10.48
CA ILE A 101 9.75 -6.93 11.84
C ILE A 101 8.61 -6.82 12.86
N GLU A 102 7.79 -5.77 12.77
CA GLU A 102 6.65 -5.56 13.67
C GLU A 102 5.63 -6.70 13.58
N VAL A 103 5.30 -7.15 12.37
CA VAL A 103 4.40 -8.29 12.14
C VAL A 103 4.96 -9.57 12.77
N VAL A 104 6.24 -9.87 12.58
CA VAL A 104 6.89 -11.04 13.20
C VAL A 104 6.85 -10.94 14.74
N ARG A 105 7.15 -9.78 15.27
CA ARG A 105 7.10 -9.53 16.72
C ARG A 105 5.68 -9.74 17.28
N ASN A 106 4.67 -9.18 16.62
CA ASN A 106 3.28 -9.32 17.03
C ASN A 106 2.78 -10.77 16.92
N ALA A 107 3.16 -11.49 15.86
CA ALA A 107 2.86 -12.90 15.71
C ALA A 107 3.49 -13.74 16.85
N PHE A 108 4.73 -13.44 17.21
CA PHE A 108 5.43 -14.12 18.31
C PHE A 108 4.73 -13.83 19.67
N GLN A 109 4.34 -12.58 19.91
CA GLN A 109 3.59 -12.22 21.12
C GLN A 109 2.22 -12.90 21.19
N ALA A 110 1.49 -12.97 20.07
CA ALA A 110 0.22 -13.66 19.99
C ALA A 110 0.35 -15.18 20.22
N PHE A 111 1.47 -15.79 19.82
CA PHE A 111 1.77 -17.19 20.11
C PHE A 111 2.01 -17.44 21.61
N LEU A 112 2.71 -16.51 22.28
CA LEU A 112 2.97 -16.62 23.71
C LEU A 112 1.74 -16.30 24.58
N ASN A 113 0.89 -15.39 24.12
CA ASN A 113 -0.31 -14.93 24.81
C ASN A 113 -1.52 -15.05 23.88
N PRO A 114 -2.05 -16.27 23.66
CA PRO A 114 -3.16 -16.46 22.73
C PRO A 114 -4.41 -15.72 23.23
N VAL A 115 -5.00 -14.91 22.35
CA VAL A 115 -6.28 -14.25 22.60
C VAL A 115 -7.37 -15.31 22.54
N THR A 116 -8.12 -15.45 23.62
CA THR A 116 -9.18 -16.46 23.76
C THR A 116 -10.52 -16.03 23.17
N GLU A 117 -10.67 -14.75 22.81
CA GLU A 117 -11.91 -14.24 22.24
C GLU A 117 -11.98 -14.48 20.73
N ALA A 118 -13.05 -15.11 20.27
CA ALA A 118 -13.31 -15.31 18.86
C ALA A 118 -13.60 -13.96 18.17
N PRO A 119 -13.05 -13.70 16.98
CA PRO A 119 -13.33 -12.48 16.24
C PRO A 119 -14.83 -12.40 15.91
N SER A 120 -15.41 -11.18 15.96
CA SER A 120 -16.81 -10.98 15.63
C SER A 120 -17.09 -11.38 14.17
N LEU A 121 -18.27 -11.91 13.91
CA LEU A 121 -18.69 -12.31 12.56
C LEU A 121 -18.62 -11.13 11.57
N ILE A 122 -18.93 -9.91 12.03
CA ILE A 122 -18.84 -8.69 11.24
C ILE A 122 -17.37 -8.39 10.85
N SER A 123 -16.44 -8.54 11.79
CA SER A 123 -15.00 -8.34 11.50
C SER A 123 -14.48 -9.33 10.44
N SER A 124 -14.94 -10.57 10.52
CA SER A 124 -14.60 -11.61 9.54
C SER A 124 -15.14 -11.29 8.13
N ILE A 125 -16.39 -10.81 8.05
CA ILE A 125 -16.99 -10.39 6.79
C ILE A 125 -16.24 -9.20 6.19
N VAL A 126 -15.94 -8.16 6.99
CA VAL A 126 -15.19 -6.98 6.51
C VAL A 126 -13.80 -7.37 6.03
N GLY A 127 -13.11 -8.26 6.76
CA GLY A 127 -11.81 -8.80 6.33
C GLY A 127 -11.90 -9.53 4.99
N PHE A 128 -12.88 -10.39 4.81
CA PHE A 128 -13.10 -11.12 3.56
C PHE A 128 -13.36 -10.19 2.37
N PHE A 129 -14.30 -9.25 2.51
CA PHE A 129 -14.60 -8.28 1.44
C PHE A 129 -13.39 -7.38 1.12
N SER A 130 -12.62 -6.99 2.12
CA SER A 130 -11.38 -6.23 1.91
C SER A 130 -10.38 -7.02 1.05
N GLY A 131 -10.21 -8.32 1.32
CA GLY A 131 -9.35 -9.21 0.52
C GLY A 131 -9.81 -9.28 -0.94
N VAL A 132 -11.11 -9.43 -1.18
CA VAL A 132 -11.70 -9.46 -2.54
C VAL A 132 -11.43 -8.14 -3.28
N ILE A 133 -11.62 -7.00 -2.62
CA ILE A 133 -11.34 -5.68 -3.21
C ILE A 133 -9.86 -5.56 -3.57
N MET A 134 -8.94 -5.98 -2.69
CA MET A 134 -7.50 -5.91 -2.95
C MET A 134 -7.08 -6.79 -4.13
N ILE A 135 -7.67 -7.98 -4.26
CA ILE A 135 -7.46 -8.85 -5.43
C ILE A 135 -7.93 -8.15 -6.71
N GLY A 136 -9.09 -7.48 -6.67
CA GLY A 136 -9.58 -6.68 -7.80
C GLY A 136 -8.63 -5.56 -8.21
N VAL A 137 -8.10 -4.81 -7.24
CA VAL A 137 -7.09 -3.76 -7.49
C VAL A 137 -5.80 -4.34 -8.06
N TYR A 138 -5.36 -5.49 -7.57
CA TYR A 138 -4.20 -6.19 -8.11
C TYR A 138 -4.37 -6.52 -9.59
N PHE A 139 -5.49 -7.12 -9.98
CA PHE A 139 -5.77 -7.45 -11.39
C PHE A 139 -5.88 -6.20 -12.26
N TYR A 140 -6.47 -5.12 -11.75
CA TYR A 140 -6.52 -3.85 -12.46
C TYR A 140 -5.13 -3.27 -12.71
N ASN A 141 -4.25 -3.29 -11.74
CA ASN A 141 -2.89 -2.74 -11.85
C ASN A 141 -1.95 -3.63 -12.68
N LYS A 142 -2.29 -4.92 -12.86
CA LYS A 142 -1.49 -5.86 -13.65
C LYS A 142 -1.69 -5.68 -15.16
N ASN A 143 -2.84 -5.17 -15.61
CA ASN A 143 -3.14 -4.93 -17.02
C ASN A 143 -2.68 -3.56 -17.48
#